data_3930beee020b2dc28d5ebd4b287b4c8d
#
_entry.id   3930beee020b2dc28d5ebd4b287b4c8d
#
_cell.length_a   1.000
_cell.length_b   1.000
_cell.length_c   1.000
_cell.angle_alpha   90.00
_cell.angle_beta   90.00
_cell.angle_gamma   90.00
#
_symmetry.space_group_name_H-M   'P 1'
#
loop_
_entity.id
_entity.type
_entity.pdbx_description
1 polymer ?
#
loop_
_entity_poly.entity_id
_entity_poly.type
_entity_poly.pdbx_seq_one_letter_code
_entity_poly.pdbx_strand_id
1 'polypeptide(L)'
;NPALLTVLAVNERDPEEARGRADFDDLVPIFPTEQLVLERASTPANLTARIIDLVAPIGKGQRGLIVAPPKAGKTTVIKEIVRSIETNNPEVRLIVLLIGGRPEEVTDVNRWLKSGEVVASTFDSPTDEHITVAEVVSERARRMVESGDDVCIIMDGITRLARAYNLSGRFSGRTMSGG
;
A
#
# COMPACT_ATOMS: atom_id res chain seq x y z
N ASN A 1 -28.82 -16.41 10.00
CA ASN A 1 -27.76 -15.37 9.92
C ASN A 1 -27.07 -15.34 11.29
N PRO A 2 -25.74 -15.51 11.35
CA PRO A 2 -25.03 -15.35 12.60
C PRO A 2 -25.16 -13.89 13.07
N ALA A 3 -25.48 -13.70 14.35
CA ALA A 3 -25.53 -12.39 14.98
C ALA A 3 -24.18 -12.09 15.62
N LEU A 4 -23.70 -10.85 15.48
CA LEU A 4 -22.52 -10.38 16.21
C LEU A 4 -22.90 -10.23 17.69
N LEU A 5 -22.29 -11.04 18.54
CA LEU A 5 -22.56 -11.02 19.99
C LEU A 5 -21.56 -10.13 20.74
N THR A 6 -20.30 -10.17 20.38
CA THR A 6 -19.24 -9.45 21.09
C THR A 6 -18.11 -9.13 20.12
N VAL A 7 -17.55 -7.94 20.22
CA VAL A 7 -16.30 -7.54 19.56
C VAL A 7 -15.18 -7.69 20.57
N LEU A 8 -14.22 -8.55 20.29
CA LEU A 8 -13.08 -8.81 21.19
C LEU A 8 -11.92 -7.85 20.96
N ALA A 9 -11.69 -7.46 19.70
CA ALA A 9 -10.64 -6.52 19.34
C ALA A 9 -10.98 -5.81 18.02
N VAL A 10 -10.44 -4.62 17.83
CA VAL A 10 -10.48 -3.83 16.58
C VAL A 10 -9.04 -3.49 16.21
N ASN A 11 -8.53 -4.03 15.11
CA ASN A 11 -7.13 -3.87 14.69
C ASN A 11 -6.14 -4.24 15.82
N GLU A 12 -6.38 -5.38 16.49
CA GLU A 12 -5.56 -5.91 17.59
C GLU A 12 -5.58 -5.06 18.88
N ARG A 13 -6.43 -4.03 18.98
CA ARG A 13 -6.58 -3.14 20.14
C ARG A 13 -7.92 -3.35 20.85
N ASP A 14 -8.01 -2.87 22.08
CA ASP A 14 -9.27 -2.87 22.84
C ASP A 14 -10.36 -2.06 22.11
N PRO A 15 -11.60 -2.57 22.00
CA PRO A 15 -12.69 -1.87 21.35
C PRO A 15 -13.00 -0.48 21.94
N GLU A 16 -12.79 -0.27 23.24
CA GLU A 16 -13.03 1.02 23.90
C GLU A 16 -11.97 2.05 23.49
N GLU A 17 -10.70 1.65 23.35
CA GLU A 17 -9.64 2.52 22.80
C GLU A 17 -9.95 2.92 21.35
N ALA A 18 -10.48 1.99 20.57
CA ALA A 18 -10.84 2.24 19.17
C ALA A 18 -11.99 3.24 19.01
N ARG A 19 -12.86 3.43 20.04
CA ARG A 19 -13.95 4.41 20.00
C ARG A 19 -13.48 5.85 20.18
N GLY A 20 -12.38 6.07 20.89
CA GLY A 20 -11.84 7.41 21.19
C GLY A 20 -10.93 7.98 20.13
N ARG A 21 -10.72 7.30 18.98
CA ARG A 21 -9.84 7.78 17.91
C ARG A 21 -10.41 8.99 17.20
N ALA A 22 -9.52 9.90 16.75
CA ALA A 22 -9.90 11.01 15.87
C ALA A 22 -10.24 10.48 14.47
N ASP A 23 -11.17 11.12 13.78
CA ASP A 23 -11.43 10.80 12.36
C ASP A 23 -10.24 11.22 11.49
N PHE A 24 -9.98 10.46 10.44
CA PHE A 24 -8.86 10.72 9.52
C PHE A 24 -8.95 12.11 8.88
N ASP A 25 -10.17 12.57 8.56
CA ASP A 25 -10.40 13.85 7.91
C ASP A 25 -10.20 15.04 8.87
N ASP A 26 -10.17 14.81 10.19
CA ASP A 26 -9.87 15.81 11.22
C ASP A 26 -8.35 15.95 11.46
N LEU A 27 -7.53 15.04 10.93
CA LEU A 27 -6.08 15.09 11.09
C LEU A 27 -5.47 16.23 10.27
N VAL A 28 -4.54 16.98 10.87
CA VAL A 28 -3.85 18.08 10.19
C VAL A 28 -2.78 17.53 9.26
N PRO A 29 -2.86 17.74 7.93
CA PRO A 29 -1.81 17.34 7.01
C PRO A 29 -0.56 18.20 7.22
N ILE A 30 0.59 17.53 7.34
CA ILE A 30 1.90 18.18 7.47
C ILE A 30 2.85 17.72 6.35
N PHE A 31 3.87 18.52 6.06
CA PHE A 31 4.95 18.05 5.20
C PHE A 31 5.74 16.92 5.88
N PRO A 32 6.24 15.93 5.11
CA PRO A 32 7.08 14.86 5.64
C PRO A 32 8.33 15.45 6.32
N THR A 33 8.49 15.19 7.61
CA THR A 33 9.65 15.62 8.40
C THR A 33 10.55 14.47 8.81
N GLU A 34 10.05 13.23 8.71
CA GLU A 34 10.76 12.01 9.07
C GLU A 34 10.96 11.15 7.81
N GLN A 35 12.22 10.83 7.52
CA GLN A 35 12.58 10.01 6.36
C GLN A 35 12.45 8.53 6.69
N LEU A 36 11.87 7.75 5.76
CA LEU A 36 11.97 6.29 5.74
C LEU A 36 13.30 5.91 5.09
N VAL A 37 14.34 5.73 5.92
CA VAL A 37 15.68 5.38 5.45
C VAL A 37 15.66 3.98 4.85
N LEU A 38 16.08 3.88 3.59
CA LEU A 38 16.09 2.62 2.84
C LEU A 38 17.44 1.91 2.87
N GLU A 39 18.54 2.63 3.04
CA GLU A 39 19.88 2.02 3.14
C GLU A 39 19.94 1.09 4.35
N ARG A 40 20.34 -0.17 4.10
CA ARG A 40 20.44 -1.21 5.14
C ARG A 40 21.90 -1.51 5.46
N ALA A 41 22.30 -1.42 6.73
CA ALA A 41 23.63 -1.74 7.17
C ALA A 41 24.03 -3.21 6.86
N SER A 42 23.05 -4.12 6.80
CA SER A 42 23.27 -5.53 6.47
C SER A 42 23.62 -5.81 5.00
N THR A 43 23.36 -4.86 4.10
CA THR A 43 23.60 -5.00 2.66
C THR A 43 24.21 -3.73 2.06
N PRO A 44 25.43 -3.32 2.50
CA PRO A 44 26.04 -2.06 2.07
C PRO A 44 26.36 -1.99 0.56
N ALA A 45 26.44 -3.15 -0.10
CA ALA A 45 26.62 -3.23 -1.56
C ALA A 45 25.34 -2.97 -2.36
N ASN A 46 24.19 -2.83 -1.71
CA ASN A 46 22.92 -2.54 -2.38
C ASN A 46 22.82 -1.05 -2.72
N LEU A 47 23.19 -0.71 -3.93
CA LEU A 47 23.17 0.67 -4.41
C LEU A 47 21.75 1.20 -4.64
N THR A 48 20.76 0.33 -4.88
CA THR A 48 19.38 0.78 -5.21
C THR A 48 18.78 1.59 -4.07
N ALA A 49 18.78 1.06 -2.84
CA ALA A 49 18.25 1.73 -1.67
C ALA A 49 18.98 3.05 -1.40
N ARG A 50 20.32 3.02 -1.45
CA ARG A 50 21.16 4.21 -1.25
C ARG A 50 20.93 5.29 -2.29
N ILE A 51 20.77 4.92 -3.56
CA ILE A 51 20.47 5.91 -4.62
C ILE A 51 19.12 6.56 -4.38
N ILE A 52 18.10 5.80 -3.96
CA ILE A 52 16.79 6.36 -3.65
C ILE A 52 16.89 7.35 -2.48
N ASP A 53 17.58 6.98 -1.41
CA ASP A 53 17.76 7.86 -0.25
C ASP A 53 18.47 9.18 -0.59
N LEU A 54 19.39 9.16 -1.56
CA LEU A 54 20.16 10.35 -1.97
C LEU A 54 19.42 11.22 -2.99
N VAL A 55 18.68 10.62 -3.91
CA VAL A 55 18.10 11.34 -5.08
C VAL A 55 16.61 11.62 -4.90
N ALA A 56 15.89 10.71 -4.26
CA ALA A 56 14.45 10.80 -4.08
C ALA A 56 14.04 10.21 -2.72
N PRO A 57 14.48 10.80 -1.60
CA PRO A 57 14.18 10.30 -0.27
C PRO A 57 12.68 10.22 -0.04
N ILE A 58 12.24 9.15 0.62
CA ILE A 58 10.83 8.90 0.94
C ILE A 58 10.60 9.25 2.41
N GLY A 59 9.63 10.11 2.68
CA GLY A 59 9.24 10.48 4.03
C GLY A 59 7.91 9.88 4.46
N LYS A 60 7.69 9.77 5.77
CA LYS A 60 6.38 9.39 6.33
C LYS A 60 5.33 10.42 5.93
N GLY A 61 4.17 9.96 5.42
CA GLY A 61 3.12 10.80 4.88
C GLY A 61 3.32 11.24 3.42
N GLN A 62 4.42 10.85 2.76
CA GLN A 62 4.68 11.20 1.36
C GLN A 62 3.96 10.26 0.39
N ARG A 63 3.52 10.82 -0.75
CA ARG A 63 3.08 10.05 -1.91
C ARG A 63 4.20 10.02 -2.95
N GLY A 64 4.68 8.81 -3.29
CA GLY A 64 5.70 8.59 -4.31
C GLY A 64 5.13 7.85 -5.51
N LEU A 65 5.70 8.11 -6.68
CA LEU A 65 5.36 7.40 -7.92
C LEU A 65 6.61 6.77 -8.53
N ILE A 66 6.55 5.45 -8.78
CA ILE A 66 7.61 4.72 -9.45
C ILE A 66 7.23 4.56 -10.93
N VAL A 67 7.88 5.30 -11.78
CA VAL A 67 7.68 5.24 -13.25
C VAL A 67 8.85 4.52 -13.88
N ALA A 68 8.56 3.48 -14.65
CA ALA A 68 9.58 2.71 -15.34
C ALA A 68 9.03 2.14 -16.65
N PRO A 69 9.83 2.10 -17.72
CA PRO A 69 9.46 1.37 -18.93
C PRO A 69 9.35 -0.15 -18.64
N PRO A 70 8.67 -0.91 -19.49
CA PRO A 70 8.60 -2.35 -19.34
C PRO A 70 9.99 -2.98 -19.21
N LYS A 71 10.13 -3.96 -18.30
CA LYS A 71 11.38 -4.70 -18.05
C LYS A 71 12.57 -3.88 -17.52
N ALA A 72 12.35 -2.67 -17.04
CA ALA A 72 13.41 -1.80 -16.50
C ALA A 72 13.72 -2.03 -15.01
N GLY A 73 13.18 -3.08 -14.39
CA GLY A 73 13.47 -3.43 -13.00
C GLY A 73 12.52 -2.81 -11.94
N LYS A 74 11.32 -2.32 -12.33
CA LYS A 74 10.32 -1.78 -11.39
C LYS A 74 10.09 -2.70 -10.19
N THR A 75 9.86 -4.00 -10.42
CA THR A 75 9.63 -4.98 -9.36
C THR A 75 10.83 -5.11 -8.44
N THR A 76 12.06 -5.02 -8.96
CA THR A 76 13.28 -5.04 -8.16
C THR A 76 13.35 -3.83 -7.22
N VAL A 77 13.05 -2.63 -7.73
CA VAL A 77 13.00 -1.41 -6.93
C VAL A 77 11.94 -1.52 -5.84
N ILE A 78 10.74 -1.98 -6.16
CA ILE A 78 9.66 -2.22 -5.20
C ILE A 78 10.11 -3.20 -4.10
N LYS A 79 10.70 -4.33 -4.46
CA LYS A 79 11.22 -5.32 -3.51
C LYS A 79 12.26 -4.72 -2.56
N GLU A 80 13.16 -3.89 -3.07
CA GLU A 80 14.18 -3.25 -2.26
C GLU A 80 13.58 -2.21 -1.28
N ILE A 81 12.63 -1.40 -1.73
CA ILE A 81 11.91 -0.45 -0.86
C ILE A 81 11.20 -1.20 0.26
N VAL A 82 10.42 -2.24 -0.08
CA VAL A 82 9.69 -3.06 0.89
C VAL A 82 10.63 -3.66 1.94
N ARG A 83 11.69 -4.35 1.49
CA ARG A 83 12.67 -4.98 2.39
C ARG A 83 13.38 -3.98 3.30
N SER A 84 13.62 -2.78 2.78
CA SER A 84 14.25 -1.72 3.55
C SER A 84 13.31 -1.20 4.63
N ILE A 85 12.03 -0.97 4.29
CA ILE A 85 11.02 -0.55 5.27
C ILE A 85 10.84 -1.62 6.35
N GLU A 86 10.67 -2.90 5.98
CA GLU A 86 10.55 -4.01 6.94
C GLU A 86 11.75 -4.12 7.89
N THR A 87 12.94 -3.77 7.41
CA THR A 87 14.19 -3.92 8.19
C THR A 87 14.45 -2.71 9.09
N ASN A 88 14.29 -1.51 8.54
CA ASN A 88 14.69 -0.27 9.20
C ASN A 88 13.55 0.40 9.97
N ASN A 89 12.29 0.12 9.59
CA ASN A 89 11.10 0.73 10.16
C ASN A 89 10.05 -0.37 10.51
N PRO A 90 10.37 -1.27 11.46
CA PRO A 90 9.49 -2.41 11.79
C PRO A 90 8.17 -1.97 12.44
N GLU A 91 8.06 -0.73 12.91
CA GLU A 91 6.83 -0.12 13.45
C GLU A 91 5.82 0.21 12.33
N VAL A 92 6.28 0.38 11.09
CA VAL A 92 5.43 0.74 9.96
C VAL A 92 4.61 -0.45 9.50
N ARG A 93 3.30 -0.30 9.50
CA ARG A 93 2.36 -1.27 8.94
C ARG A 93 2.42 -1.24 7.41
N LEU A 94 3.02 -2.25 6.82
CA LEU A 94 3.25 -2.33 5.39
C LEU A 94 2.15 -3.14 4.70
N ILE A 95 1.52 -2.55 3.67
CA ILE A 95 0.54 -3.22 2.83
C ILE A 95 1.03 -3.18 1.38
N VAL A 96 1.17 -4.34 0.76
CA VAL A 96 1.46 -4.46 -0.67
C VAL A 96 0.16 -4.77 -1.40
N LEU A 97 -0.32 -3.80 -2.19
CA LEU A 97 -1.56 -3.88 -2.93
C LEU A 97 -1.28 -4.15 -4.41
N LEU A 98 -1.71 -5.31 -4.88
CA LEU A 98 -1.53 -5.75 -6.28
C LEU A 98 -2.86 -5.70 -7.01
N ILE A 99 -2.99 -4.81 -8.01
CA ILE A 99 -4.23 -4.66 -8.80
C ILE A 99 -4.04 -5.23 -10.20
N GLY A 100 -4.89 -6.19 -10.56
CA GLY A 100 -4.90 -6.83 -11.88
C GLY A 100 -3.59 -7.58 -12.20
N GLY A 101 -2.80 -7.94 -11.19
CA GLY A 101 -1.58 -8.72 -11.34
C GLY A 101 -1.86 -10.18 -11.71
N ARG A 102 -0.82 -10.91 -12.06
CA ARG A 102 -0.94 -12.35 -12.27
C ARG A 102 -0.91 -13.09 -10.94
N PRO A 103 -1.61 -14.25 -10.80
CA PRO A 103 -1.56 -15.04 -9.56
C PRO A 103 -0.14 -15.40 -9.11
N GLU A 104 0.78 -15.63 -10.08
CA GLU A 104 2.18 -15.92 -9.79
C GLU A 104 2.91 -14.73 -9.13
N GLU A 105 2.56 -13.49 -9.50
CA GLU A 105 3.12 -12.28 -8.91
C GLU A 105 2.70 -12.19 -7.43
N VAL A 106 1.45 -12.50 -7.12
CA VAL A 106 0.94 -12.54 -5.73
C VAL A 106 1.68 -13.59 -4.92
N THR A 107 1.85 -14.78 -5.48
CA THR A 107 2.60 -15.88 -4.84
C THR A 107 4.06 -15.49 -4.60
N ASP A 108 4.71 -14.83 -5.57
CA ASP A 108 6.09 -14.37 -5.43
C ASP A 108 6.21 -13.33 -4.30
N VAL A 109 5.29 -12.35 -4.24
CA VAL A 109 5.29 -11.34 -3.16
C VAL A 109 5.11 -11.99 -1.80
N ASN A 110 4.17 -12.90 -1.63
CA ASN A 110 3.95 -13.63 -0.38
C ASN A 110 5.17 -14.44 0.09
N ARG A 111 6.03 -14.88 -0.83
CA ARG A 111 7.24 -15.64 -0.49
C ARG A 111 8.36 -14.78 0.09
N TRP A 112 8.51 -13.54 -0.38
CA TRP A 112 9.62 -12.70 0.04
C TRP A 112 9.22 -11.61 1.04
N LEU A 113 7.95 -11.29 1.19
CA LEU A 113 7.43 -10.39 2.22
C LEU A 113 7.49 -11.09 3.58
N LYS A 114 8.02 -10.43 4.60
CA LYS A 114 8.25 -11.03 5.93
C LYS A 114 7.24 -10.57 6.97
N SER A 115 6.96 -9.27 7.04
CA SER A 115 6.13 -8.67 8.08
C SER A 115 4.95 -7.86 7.54
N GLY A 116 4.90 -7.62 6.23
CA GLY A 116 3.81 -6.90 5.58
C GLY A 116 2.62 -7.80 5.23
N GLU A 117 1.55 -7.17 4.82
CA GLU A 117 0.34 -7.83 4.30
C GLU A 117 0.27 -7.68 2.77
N VAL A 118 -0.10 -8.75 2.07
CA VAL A 118 -0.40 -8.72 0.63
C VAL A 118 -1.90 -8.75 0.43
N VAL A 119 -2.40 -7.74 -0.25
CA VAL A 119 -3.79 -7.70 -0.72
C VAL A 119 -3.76 -7.65 -2.25
N ALA A 120 -4.53 -8.49 -2.89
CA ALA A 120 -4.48 -8.60 -4.33
C ALA A 120 -5.87 -8.78 -4.95
N SER A 121 -6.02 -8.23 -6.15
CA SER A 121 -7.08 -8.55 -7.09
C SER A 121 -6.42 -8.93 -8.41
N THR A 122 -6.62 -10.15 -8.88
CA THR A 122 -5.93 -10.70 -10.05
C THR A 122 -6.60 -10.29 -11.36
N PHE A 123 -5.92 -10.45 -12.49
CA PHE A 123 -6.38 -9.98 -13.80
C PHE A 123 -7.67 -10.66 -14.29
N ASP A 124 -8.01 -11.81 -13.73
CA ASP A 124 -9.23 -12.58 -14.00
C ASP A 124 -10.44 -12.14 -13.14
N SER A 125 -10.20 -11.27 -12.15
CA SER A 125 -11.26 -10.67 -11.33
C SER A 125 -12.07 -9.63 -12.12
N PRO A 126 -13.36 -9.47 -11.80
CA PRO A 126 -14.18 -8.40 -12.36
C PRO A 126 -13.61 -7.01 -12.08
N THR A 127 -13.83 -6.07 -12.99
CA THR A 127 -13.33 -4.69 -12.88
C THR A 127 -13.74 -4.00 -11.57
N ASP A 128 -14.98 -4.21 -11.13
CA ASP A 128 -15.49 -3.62 -9.88
C ASP A 128 -14.78 -4.18 -8.63
N GLU A 129 -14.26 -5.40 -8.68
CA GLU A 129 -13.47 -5.98 -7.60
C GLU A 129 -12.14 -5.24 -7.41
N HIS A 130 -11.47 -4.84 -8.49
CA HIS A 130 -10.25 -4.03 -8.42
C HIS A 130 -10.48 -2.74 -7.64
N ILE A 131 -11.62 -2.08 -7.91
CA ILE A 131 -12.00 -0.84 -7.22
C ILE A 131 -12.31 -1.13 -5.76
N THR A 132 -13.15 -2.13 -5.50
CA THR A 132 -13.57 -2.50 -4.14
C THR A 132 -12.37 -2.83 -3.26
N VAL A 133 -11.43 -3.63 -3.77
CA VAL A 133 -10.21 -4.00 -3.03
C VAL A 133 -9.36 -2.77 -2.70
N ALA A 134 -9.18 -1.86 -3.66
CA ALA A 134 -8.42 -0.64 -3.44
C ALA A 134 -9.10 0.30 -2.42
N GLU A 135 -10.43 0.46 -2.50
CA GLU A 135 -11.21 1.27 -1.55
C GLU A 135 -11.14 0.68 -0.13
N VAL A 136 -11.34 -0.64 0.02
CA VAL A 136 -11.27 -1.32 1.31
C VAL A 136 -9.89 -1.19 1.95
N VAL A 137 -8.81 -1.36 1.17
CA VAL A 137 -7.44 -1.17 1.67
C VAL A 137 -7.21 0.27 2.11
N SER A 138 -7.67 1.25 1.33
CA SER A 138 -7.54 2.66 1.67
C SER A 138 -8.30 3.02 2.96
N GLU A 139 -9.53 2.56 3.10
CA GLU A 139 -10.34 2.80 4.31
C GLU A 139 -9.74 2.09 5.53
N ARG A 140 -9.25 0.87 5.37
CA ARG A 140 -8.56 0.16 6.44
C ARG A 140 -7.30 0.90 6.88
N ALA A 141 -6.48 1.38 5.94
CA ALA A 141 -5.28 2.15 6.26
C ALA A 141 -5.62 3.44 7.02
N ARG A 142 -6.69 4.16 6.65
CA ARG A 142 -7.18 5.33 7.40
C ARG A 142 -7.51 4.96 8.84
N ARG A 143 -8.25 3.85 9.06
CA ARG A 143 -8.59 3.37 10.42
C ARG A 143 -7.35 3.01 11.25
N MET A 144 -6.30 2.49 10.61
CA MET A 144 -5.02 2.21 11.29
C MET A 144 -4.31 3.52 11.68
N VAL A 145 -4.26 4.51 10.78
CA VAL A 145 -3.68 5.83 11.06
C VAL A 145 -4.44 6.53 12.19
N GLU A 146 -5.76 6.50 12.22
CA GLU A 146 -6.60 7.03 13.31
C GLU A 146 -6.26 6.39 14.66
N SER A 147 -5.79 5.15 14.63
CA SER A 147 -5.33 4.42 15.81
C SER A 147 -3.88 4.72 16.18
N GLY A 148 -3.19 5.62 15.43
CA GLY A 148 -1.81 6.04 15.68
C GLY A 148 -0.75 5.14 15.04
N ASP A 149 -1.11 4.26 14.10
CA ASP A 149 -0.15 3.46 13.35
C ASP A 149 0.42 4.24 12.16
N ASP A 150 1.72 4.10 11.91
CA ASP A 150 2.32 4.51 10.65
C ASP A 150 2.02 3.46 9.59
N VAL A 151 1.40 3.86 8.47
CA VAL A 151 1.00 2.93 7.40
C VAL A 151 1.68 3.28 6.09
N CYS A 152 2.27 2.28 5.46
CA CYS A 152 2.84 2.39 4.12
C CYS A 152 2.08 1.45 3.17
N ILE A 153 1.49 2.00 2.11
CA ILE A 153 0.85 1.23 1.04
C ILE A 153 1.73 1.29 -0.20
N ILE A 154 2.18 0.14 -0.67
CA ILE A 154 2.88 0.01 -1.94
C ILE A 154 1.94 -0.62 -2.94
N MET A 155 1.48 0.19 -3.91
CA MET A 155 0.55 -0.26 -4.94
C MET A 155 1.27 -0.57 -6.25
N ASP A 156 1.09 -1.77 -6.77
CA ASP A 156 1.42 -2.12 -8.16
C ASP A 156 0.15 -2.33 -8.98
N GLY A 157 0.08 -1.61 -10.11
CA GLY A 157 -1.07 -1.65 -11.00
C GLY A 157 -1.95 -0.40 -11.02
N ILE A 158 -1.39 0.79 -10.68
CA ILE A 158 -2.14 2.06 -10.68
C ILE A 158 -2.84 2.34 -12.02
N THR A 159 -2.21 2.00 -13.15
CA THR A 159 -2.82 2.14 -14.48
C THR A 159 -4.04 1.23 -14.64
N ARG A 160 -3.97 0.00 -14.10
CA ARG A 160 -5.09 -0.95 -14.14
C ARG A 160 -6.24 -0.48 -13.25
N LEU A 161 -5.94 0.06 -12.08
CA LEU A 161 -6.94 0.67 -11.20
C LEU A 161 -7.62 1.86 -11.87
N ALA A 162 -6.85 2.76 -12.49
CA ALA A 162 -7.40 3.90 -13.22
C ALA A 162 -8.34 3.47 -14.36
N ARG A 163 -7.97 2.42 -15.11
CA ARG A 163 -8.84 1.82 -16.13
C ARG A 163 -10.11 1.22 -15.51
N ALA A 164 -9.99 0.55 -14.38
CA ALA A 164 -11.13 -0.03 -13.69
C ALA A 164 -12.14 1.06 -13.30
N TYR A 165 -11.68 2.16 -12.72
CA TYR A 165 -12.55 3.31 -12.43
C TYR A 165 -13.21 3.89 -13.68
N ASN A 166 -12.46 4.00 -14.78
CA ASN A 166 -12.98 4.53 -16.04
C ASN A 166 -14.07 3.62 -16.67
N LEU A 167 -13.94 2.29 -16.52
CA LEU A 167 -14.89 1.31 -17.03
C LEU A 167 -16.11 1.09 -16.13
N SER A 168 -16.02 1.36 -14.84
CA SER A 168 -17.05 1.03 -13.85
C SER A 168 -18.37 1.83 -14.00
N GLY A 169 -18.43 2.81 -14.91
CA GLY A 169 -19.61 3.64 -15.12
C GLY A 169 -19.99 4.53 -13.91
N ARG A 170 -19.23 4.50 -12.83
CA ARG A 170 -19.44 5.35 -11.65
C ARG A 170 -19.18 6.83 -11.93
N PHE A 171 -18.52 7.14 -13.02
CA PHE A 171 -18.24 8.51 -13.47
C PHE A 171 -18.92 8.76 -14.82
N SER A 172 -19.75 9.79 -14.89
CA SER A 172 -20.46 10.24 -16.10
C SER A 172 -19.52 11.01 -17.06
N GLY A 173 -18.36 10.46 -17.39
CA GLY A 173 -17.37 11.10 -18.25
C GLY A 173 -17.17 10.37 -19.57
N ARG A 174 -16.40 10.98 -20.50
CA ARG A 174 -15.94 10.29 -21.72
C ARG A 174 -14.93 9.24 -21.32
N THR A 175 -15.20 7.99 -21.65
CA THR A 175 -14.21 6.90 -21.52
C THR A 175 -13.09 7.09 -22.56
N MET A 176 -11.85 6.90 -22.13
CA MET A 176 -10.71 6.90 -23.05
C MET A 176 -10.72 5.63 -23.91
N SER A 177 -10.16 5.71 -25.12
CA SER A 177 -9.96 4.53 -25.96
C SER A 177 -9.07 3.51 -25.25
N GLY A 178 -9.60 2.30 -25.04
CA GLY A 178 -8.91 1.22 -24.32
C GLY A 178 -9.27 1.11 -22.84
N GLY A 179 -10.34 1.78 -22.39
CA GLY A 179 -10.84 1.74 -21.04
C GLY A 179 -10.31 2.85 -20.17
#